data_33ac6b20c812436d1a284dd66e7f5ec4
#
_entry.id   33ac6b20c812436d1a284dd66e7f5ec4
#
_cell.length_a   1.000
_cell.length_b   1.000
_cell.length_c   1.000
_cell.angle_alpha   90.00
_cell.angle_beta   90.00
_cell.angle_gamma   90.00
#
_symmetry.space_group_name_H-M   'P 1'
#
loop_
_entity.id
_entity.type
_entity.pdbx_description
1 polymer ?
#
loop_
_entity_poly.entity_id
_entity_poly.type
_entity_poly.pdbx_seq_one_letter_code
_entity_poly.pdbx_strand_id
1 'polypeptide(L)'
;MGDRELNLLRAVAEVGRLPDCKVTGLSPFYETSPVGVAGQPSFYNAVLRLHTSLPPHELLERLLRIETDVFSRTRTTHWGPRRIDLDLLLHGEAIISDDRLKLPHPRMAERRFVLQPLYDIVPDLRHPLLGRSVAELLAALRSDETVTRI
;
A
#
# COMPACT_ATOMS: atom_id res chain seq x y z
N MET A 1 -0.85 -5.02 18.17
CA MET A 1 -0.32 -6.36 18.21
C MET A 1 0.95 -6.46 17.42
N GLY A 2 1.96 -7.13 17.99
CA GLY A 2 3.24 -7.31 17.33
C GLY A 2 3.14 -8.02 15.99
N ASP A 3 2.12 -8.86 15.80
CA ASP A 3 1.95 -9.61 14.58
C ASP A 3 1.70 -8.72 13.37
N ARG A 4 0.98 -7.61 13.57
CA ARG A 4 0.69 -6.71 12.44
C ARG A 4 1.94 -5.98 11.99
N GLU A 5 2.76 -5.52 12.92
CA GLU A 5 4.03 -4.90 12.58
C GLU A 5 4.97 -5.89 11.92
N LEU A 6 5.03 -7.09 12.46
CA LEU A 6 5.89 -8.13 11.92
C LEU A 6 5.48 -8.49 10.50
N ASN A 7 4.18 -8.55 10.22
CA ASN A 7 3.71 -8.84 8.88
C ASN A 7 4.10 -7.74 7.89
N LEU A 8 4.04 -6.47 8.30
CA LEU A 8 4.50 -5.38 7.44
C LEU A 8 5.99 -5.50 7.17
N LEU A 9 6.79 -5.80 8.19
CA LEU A 9 8.24 -5.96 8.03
C LEU A 9 8.55 -7.13 7.09
N ARG A 10 7.83 -8.23 7.23
CA ARG A 10 8.01 -9.37 6.34
C ARG A 10 7.64 -9.01 4.91
N ALA A 11 6.57 -8.26 4.72
CA ALA A 11 6.16 -7.84 3.38
C ALA A 11 7.24 -7.00 2.71
N VAL A 12 7.80 -6.04 3.45
CA VAL A 12 8.88 -5.21 2.92
C VAL A 12 10.08 -6.06 2.55
N ALA A 13 10.45 -7.01 3.40
CA ALA A 13 11.59 -7.88 3.13
C ALA A 13 11.35 -8.74 1.89
N GLU A 14 10.15 -9.29 1.74
CA GLU A 14 9.85 -10.13 0.58
C GLU A 14 9.85 -9.34 -0.72
N VAL A 15 9.28 -8.13 -0.70
CA VAL A 15 9.30 -7.27 -1.88
C VAL A 15 10.75 -6.90 -2.23
N GLY A 16 11.57 -6.62 -1.22
CA GLY A 16 12.96 -6.26 -1.43
C GLY A 16 13.81 -7.39 -1.98
N ARG A 17 13.34 -8.63 -1.87
CA ARG A 17 14.05 -9.81 -2.39
C ARG A 17 13.68 -10.15 -3.83
N LEU A 18 12.67 -9.49 -4.37
CA LEU A 18 12.28 -9.77 -5.76
C LEU A 18 13.41 -9.39 -6.71
N PRO A 19 13.69 -10.26 -7.70
CA PRO A 19 14.66 -9.90 -8.74
C PRO A 19 14.21 -8.63 -9.47
N ASP A 20 15.16 -7.81 -9.86
CA ASP A 20 14.90 -6.57 -10.59
C ASP A 20 14.11 -5.54 -9.80
N CYS A 21 14.08 -5.68 -8.48
CA CYS A 21 13.39 -4.74 -7.60
C CYS A 21 14.32 -4.28 -6.49
N LYS A 22 14.20 -3.00 -6.15
CA LYS A 22 14.97 -2.43 -5.04
C LYS A 22 14.07 -1.46 -4.28
N VAL A 23 13.94 -1.66 -2.98
CA VAL A 23 13.20 -0.74 -2.13
C VAL A 23 14.04 0.51 -1.93
N THR A 24 13.52 1.66 -2.34
CA THR A 24 14.24 2.94 -2.27
C THR A 24 13.60 3.92 -1.30
N GLY A 25 12.51 3.55 -0.68
CA GLY A 25 11.88 4.38 0.34
C GLY A 25 10.83 3.59 1.07
N LEU A 26 10.66 3.88 2.34
CA LEU A 26 9.66 3.23 3.18
C LEU A 26 9.10 4.27 4.13
N SER A 27 7.78 4.38 4.16
CA SER A 27 7.12 5.31 5.06
C SER A 27 7.16 4.81 6.50
N PRO A 28 6.90 5.69 7.46
CA PRO A 28 6.57 5.20 8.80
C PRO A 28 5.36 4.28 8.73
N PHE A 29 5.20 3.45 9.74
CA PHE A 29 4.01 2.61 9.88
C PHE A 29 2.90 3.42 10.52
N TYR A 30 1.68 3.21 10.06
CA TYR A 30 0.51 3.92 10.57
C TYR A 30 -0.56 2.95 11.02
N GLU A 31 -1.28 3.35 12.03
CA GLU A 31 -2.48 2.64 12.47
C GLU A 31 -3.69 3.44 12.01
N THR A 32 -4.62 2.78 11.33
CA THR A 32 -5.83 3.41 10.82
C THR A 32 -7.03 2.88 11.58
N SER A 33 -7.83 3.79 12.11
CA SER A 33 -9.05 3.43 12.83
C SER A 33 -10.26 3.81 11.99
N PRO A 34 -11.12 2.84 11.65
CA PRO A 34 -12.33 3.15 10.91
C PRO A 34 -13.26 4.03 11.73
N VAL A 35 -13.91 4.99 11.09
CA VAL A 35 -14.80 5.91 11.75
C VAL A 35 -16.21 5.35 11.76
N GLY A 36 -16.89 5.48 12.91
CA GLY A 36 -18.29 5.12 13.03
C GLY A 36 -18.59 3.64 13.04
N VAL A 37 -17.59 2.80 13.10
CA VAL A 37 -17.79 1.34 13.13
C VAL A 37 -17.21 0.81 14.43
N ALA A 38 -18.02 0.84 15.44
CA ALA A 38 -17.62 0.39 16.78
C ALA A 38 -17.27 -1.08 16.76
N GLY A 39 -16.19 -1.42 17.44
CA GLY A 39 -15.77 -2.81 17.55
C GLY A 39 -14.94 -3.34 16.40
N GLN A 40 -14.76 -2.55 15.35
CA GLN A 40 -13.89 -2.97 14.26
C GLN A 40 -12.44 -2.74 14.65
N PRO A 41 -11.56 -3.71 14.39
CA PRO A 41 -10.15 -3.52 14.69
C PRO A 41 -9.54 -2.50 13.74
N SER A 42 -8.58 -1.76 14.26
CA SER A 42 -7.74 -0.92 13.41
C SER A 42 -6.80 -1.80 12.59
N PHE A 43 -6.21 -1.22 11.56
CA PHE A 43 -5.23 -1.94 10.75
C PHE A 43 -4.00 -1.09 10.54
N TYR A 44 -2.89 -1.75 10.24
CA TYR A 44 -1.61 -1.11 10.06
C TYR A 44 -1.30 -1.01 8.59
N ASN A 45 -0.70 0.12 8.19
CA ASN A 45 -0.37 0.41 6.80
C ASN A 45 0.97 1.08 6.69
N ALA A 46 1.60 0.89 5.55
CA ALA A 46 2.79 1.63 5.16
C ALA A 46 2.83 1.67 3.64
N VAL A 47 3.60 2.59 3.12
CA VAL A 47 3.83 2.69 1.68
C VAL A 47 5.32 2.58 1.45
N LEU A 48 5.71 1.87 0.40
CA LEU A 48 7.10 1.82 0.02
C LEU A 48 7.26 2.28 -1.42
N ARG A 49 8.45 2.80 -1.70
CA ARG A 49 8.84 3.17 -3.05
C ARG A 49 9.79 2.09 -3.56
N LEU A 50 9.52 1.65 -4.77
CA LEU A 50 10.26 0.55 -5.37
C LEU A 50 10.85 1.02 -6.70
N HIS A 51 12.14 0.74 -6.88
CA HIS A 51 12.76 0.89 -8.18
C HIS A 51 12.78 -0.47 -8.85
N THR A 52 12.20 -0.58 -10.04
CA THR A 52 12.07 -1.87 -10.68
C THR A 52 12.10 -1.73 -12.20
N SER A 53 12.61 -2.76 -12.86
CA SER A 53 12.52 -2.89 -14.31
C SER A 53 11.33 -3.75 -14.74
N LEU A 54 10.57 -4.30 -13.79
CA LEU A 54 9.42 -5.13 -14.13
C LEU A 54 8.26 -4.27 -14.66
N PRO A 55 7.60 -4.70 -15.74
CA PRO A 55 6.38 -4.03 -16.18
C PRO A 55 5.27 -4.14 -15.15
N PRO A 56 4.26 -3.25 -15.21
CA PRO A 56 3.22 -3.22 -14.17
C PRO A 56 2.51 -4.54 -13.90
N HIS A 57 2.07 -5.24 -14.93
CA HIS A 57 1.35 -6.50 -14.72
C HIS A 57 2.24 -7.59 -14.14
N GLU A 58 3.49 -7.62 -14.55
CA GLU A 58 4.42 -8.61 -14.02
C GLU A 58 4.73 -8.33 -12.55
N LEU A 59 4.90 -7.07 -12.20
CA LEU A 59 5.09 -6.69 -10.80
C LEU A 59 3.86 -7.08 -9.97
N LEU A 60 2.67 -6.83 -10.50
CA LEU A 60 1.45 -7.22 -9.82
C LEU A 60 1.44 -8.72 -9.53
N GLU A 61 1.81 -9.55 -10.49
CA GLU A 61 1.84 -10.99 -10.28
C GLU A 61 2.81 -11.39 -9.19
N ARG A 62 3.97 -10.74 -9.12
CA ARG A 62 4.94 -11.02 -8.07
C ARG A 62 4.40 -10.65 -6.71
N LEU A 63 3.71 -9.52 -6.61
CA LEU A 63 3.11 -9.11 -5.35
C LEU A 63 2.01 -10.08 -4.91
N LEU A 64 1.19 -10.54 -5.84
CA LEU A 64 0.14 -11.51 -5.54
C LEU A 64 0.73 -12.84 -5.05
N ARG A 65 1.85 -13.24 -5.61
CA ARG A 65 2.53 -14.45 -5.16
C ARG A 65 3.04 -14.32 -3.73
N ILE A 66 3.54 -13.14 -3.38
CA ILE A 66 3.97 -12.91 -2.00
C ILE A 66 2.80 -13.07 -1.06
N GLU A 67 1.65 -12.46 -1.40
CA GLU A 67 0.46 -12.62 -0.57
C GLU A 67 0.06 -14.07 -0.39
N THR A 68 0.09 -14.83 -1.47
CA THR A 68 -0.35 -16.21 -1.45
C THR A 68 0.68 -17.14 -0.81
N ASP A 69 1.94 -17.04 -1.23
CA ASP A 69 2.95 -18.03 -0.86
C ASP A 69 3.52 -17.79 0.52
N VAL A 70 3.64 -16.53 0.93
CA VAL A 70 4.27 -16.21 2.20
C VAL A 70 3.23 -16.09 3.32
N PHE A 71 2.12 -15.43 3.05
CA PHE A 71 1.17 -15.09 4.10
C PHE A 71 0.01 -16.06 4.24
N SER A 72 -0.50 -16.59 3.12
CA SER A 72 -1.58 -17.57 3.20
C SER A 72 -1.09 -18.92 3.69
N ARG A 73 0.09 -19.32 3.27
CA ARG A 73 0.61 -20.66 3.56
C ARG A 73 0.90 -20.88 5.03
N THR A 74 1.26 -19.83 5.74
CA THR A 74 1.60 -19.96 7.16
C THR A 74 0.39 -19.90 8.07
N ARG A 75 -0.78 -19.62 7.51
CA ARG A 75 -1.99 -19.46 8.31
C ARG A 75 -2.58 -20.80 8.65
N THR A 76 -2.89 -20.97 9.93
CA THR A 76 -3.54 -22.18 10.41
C THR A 76 -5.04 -22.04 10.53
N THR A 77 -5.54 -20.81 10.65
CA THR A 77 -6.97 -20.54 10.68
C THR A 77 -7.36 -19.88 9.36
N HIS A 78 -8.45 -20.36 8.78
CA HIS A 78 -8.85 -19.89 7.47
C HIS A 78 -9.95 -18.84 7.52
N TRP A 79 -10.36 -18.44 8.71
CA TRP A 79 -11.38 -17.41 8.87
C TRP A 79 -10.89 -16.23 9.69
N GLY A 80 -9.60 -16.15 9.93
CA GLY A 80 -9.01 -14.97 10.50
C GLY A 80 -8.86 -13.85 9.47
N PRO A 81 -8.58 -12.63 9.90
CA PRO A 81 -8.39 -11.54 8.97
C PRO A 81 -7.20 -11.81 8.05
N ARG A 82 -7.26 -11.22 6.86
CA ARG A 82 -6.16 -11.32 5.92
C ARG A 82 -4.90 -10.72 6.55
N ARG A 83 -3.79 -11.39 6.35
CA ARG A 83 -2.55 -10.99 7.00
C ARG A 83 -1.91 -9.77 6.38
N ILE A 84 -2.00 -9.64 5.07
CA ILE A 84 -1.38 -8.53 4.37
C ILE A 84 -2.05 -8.32 3.02
N ASP A 85 -2.18 -7.07 2.64
CA ASP A 85 -2.59 -6.68 1.29
C ASP A 85 -1.46 -5.88 0.68
N LEU A 86 -1.02 -6.29 -0.51
CA LEU A 86 0.01 -5.59 -1.26
C LEU A 86 -0.63 -4.93 -2.47
N ASP A 87 -0.91 -3.65 -2.35
CA ASP A 87 -1.57 -2.90 -3.41
C ASP A 87 -0.55 -2.14 -4.24
N LEU A 88 -0.66 -2.24 -5.56
CA LEU A 88 0.14 -1.44 -6.46
C LEU A 88 -0.59 -0.12 -6.69
N LEU A 89 0.00 0.98 -6.24
CA LEU A 89 -0.64 2.29 -6.31
C LEU A 89 -0.32 3.02 -7.60
N LEU A 90 0.95 3.02 -7.97
CA LEU A 90 1.48 3.76 -9.10
C LEU A 90 2.65 2.99 -9.68
N HIS A 91 2.85 3.12 -10.98
CA HIS A 91 4.02 2.57 -11.65
C HIS A 91 4.48 3.59 -12.68
N GLY A 92 5.38 4.47 -12.25
CA GLY A 92 5.76 5.61 -13.07
C GLY A 92 4.54 6.45 -13.39
N GLU A 93 4.39 6.81 -14.64
CA GLU A 93 3.21 7.57 -15.08
C GLU A 93 2.21 6.70 -15.82
N ALA A 94 2.29 5.38 -15.64
CA ALA A 94 1.41 4.45 -16.34
C ALA A 94 -0.05 4.68 -15.99
N ILE A 95 -0.88 4.64 -17.01
CA ILE A 95 -2.33 4.71 -16.88
C ILE A 95 -2.87 3.44 -17.51
N ILE A 96 -3.41 2.57 -16.67
CA ILE A 96 -3.87 1.25 -17.09
C ILE A 96 -5.26 1.04 -16.49
N SER A 97 -6.16 0.49 -17.28
CA SER A 97 -7.50 0.16 -16.80
C SER A 97 -7.96 -1.10 -17.49
N ASP A 98 -7.71 -2.24 -16.87
CA ASP A 98 -8.20 -3.52 -17.40
C ASP A 98 -8.71 -4.36 -16.22
N ASP A 99 -9.10 -5.60 -16.53
CA ASP A 99 -9.72 -6.47 -15.54
C ASP A 99 -8.77 -6.88 -14.43
N ARG A 100 -7.47 -6.82 -14.67
CA ARG A 100 -6.48 -7.28 -13.72
C ARG A 100 -5.82 -6.15 -12.95
N LEU A 101 -5.71 -4.96 -13.55
CA LEU A 101 -4.91 -3.90 -12.99
C LEU A 101 -5.46 -2.53 -13.38
N LYS A 102 -5.56 -1.66 -12.39
CA LYS A 102 -5.93 -0.27 -12.60
C LYS A 102 -4.87 0.61 -11.97
N LEU A 103 -4.24 1.46 -12.79
CA LEU A 103 -3.24 2.42 -12.33
C LEU A 103 -3.56 3.79 -12.91
N PRO A 104 -3.46 4.85 -12.14
CA PRO A 104 -3.23 4.86 -10.70
C PRO A 104 -4.31 4.10 -9.96
N HIS A 105 -3.99 3.60 -8.78
CA HIS A 105 -5.00 2.90 -7.98
C HIS A 105 -6.22 3.79 -7.83
N PRO A 106 -7.43 3.28 -8.15
CA PRO A 106 -8.61 4.15 -8.32
C PRO A 106 -9.05 4.86 -7.05
N ARG A 107 -8.72 4.34 -5.89
CA ARG A 107 -9.18 4.93 -4.64
C ARG A 107 -8.09 5.61 -3.83
N MET A 108 -6.87 5.68 -4.36
CA MET A 108 -5.76 6.22 -3.56
C MET A 108 -5.96 7.66 -3.12
N ALA A 109 -6.58 8.47 -3.95
CA ALA A 109 -6.79 9.89 -3.64
C ALA A 109 -7.89 10.12 -2.61
N GLU A 110 -8.64 9.09 -2.26
CA GLU A 110 -9.72 9.16 -1.28
C GLU A 110 -9.35 8.58 0.07
N ARG A 111 -8.14 8.05 0.20
CA ARG A 111 -7.75 7.30 1.41
C ARG A 111 -6.59 7.98 2.12
N ARG A 112 -6.87 8.50 3.30
CA ARG A 112 -5.82 9.15 4.10
C ARG A 112 -4.72 8.15 4.47
N PHE A 113 -5.08 6.87 4.68
CA PHE A 113 -4.09 5.87 5.03
C PHE A 113 -3.16 5.50 3.86
N VAL A 114 -3.43 6.02 2.67
CA VAL A 114 -2.53 5.93 1.52
C VAL A 114 -1.78 7.24 1.35
N LEU A 115 -2.52 8.36 1.35
CA LEU A 115 -1.91 9.66 1.05
C LEU A 115 -0.95 10.14 2.13
N GLN A 116 -1.24 9.87 3.40
CA GLN A 116 -0.35 10.31 4.47
C GLN A 116 1.02 9.64 4.41
N PRO A 117 1.10 8.30 4.32
CA PRO A 117 2.43 7.67 4.16
C PRO A 117 3.11 8.04 2.84
N LEU A 118 2.35 8.23 1.76
CA LEU A 118 2.95 8.71 0.52
C LEU A 118 3.55 10.10 0.68
N TYR A 119 2.85 10.97 1.38
CA TYR A 119 3.33 12.32 1.64
C TYR A 119 4.67 12.28 2.37
N ASP A 120 4.85 11.33 3.27
CA ASP A 120 6.07 11.23 4.07
C ASP A 120 7.30 10.89 3.22
N ILE A 121 7.11 10.23 2.10
CA ILE A 121 8.25 9.78 1.28
C ILE A 121 8.30 10.46 -0.09
N VAL A 122 7.17 10.82 -0.69
CA VAL A 122 7.15 11.43 -2.03
C VAL A 122 6.08 12.53 -2.14
N PRO A 123 6.18 13.60 -1.33
CA PRO A 123 5.14 14.63 -1.32
C PRO A 123 4.94 15.33 -2.67
N ASP A 124 5.98 15.40 -3.47
CA ASP A 124 5.93 16.12 -4.74
C ASP A 124 5.55 15.24 -5.93
N LEU A 125 5.35 13.94 -5.69
CA LEU A 125 4.95 13.04 -6.75
C LEU A 125 3.57 13.46 -7.28
N ARG A 126 3.44 13.50 -8.62
CA ARG A 126 2.19 13.88 -9.23
C ARG A 126 1.38 12.66 -9.66
N HIS A 127 0.10 12.73 -9.37
CA HIS A 127 -0.84 11.70 -9.81
C HIS A 127 -1.00 11.84 -11.34
N PRO A 128 -0.75 10.79 -12.11
CA PRO A 128 -0.70 10.93 -13.58
C PRO A 128 -2.04 11.28 -14.22
N LEU A 129 -3.16 10.98 -13.57
CA LEU A 129 -4.47 11.36 -14.09
C LEU A 129 -4.93 12.71 -13.57
N LEU A 130 -4.77 12.94 -12.27
CA LEU A 130 -5.30 14.15 -11.64
C LEU A 130 -4.38 15.34 -11.80
N GLY A 131 -3.11 15.11 -12.11
CA GLY A 131 -2.15 16.19 -12.32
C GLY A 131 -1.81 16.97 -11.06
N ARG A 132 -2.14 16.44 -9.89
CA ARG A 132 -1.90 17.10 -8.62
C ARG A 132 -0.89 16.30 -7.82
N SER A 133 -0.11 17.00 -6.99
CA SER A 133 0.87 16.33 -6.15
C SER A 133 0.21 15.62 -4.99
N VAL A 134 0.93 14.67 -4.40
CA VAL A 134 0.47 13.97 -3.20
C VAL A 134 0.14 14.99 -2.11
N ALA A 135 1.00 16.00 -1.93
CA ALA A 135 0.74 17.04 -0.94
C ALA A 135 -0.57 17.76 -1.19
N GLU A 136 -0.85 18.09 -2.46
CA GLU A 136 -2.10 18.76 -2.81
C GLU A 136 -3.31 17.86 -2.58
N LEU A 137 -3.19 16.58 -2.92
CA LEU A 137 -4.27 15.63 -2.72
C LEU A 137 -4.57 15.43 -1.24
N LEU A 138 -3.53 15.32 -0.43
CA LEU A 138 -3.71 15.17 1.01
C LEU A 138 -4.35 16.40 1.63
N ALA A 139 -3.92 17.60 1.22
CA ALA A 139 -4.47 18.83 1.73
C ALA A 139 -5.95 18.99 1.37
N ALA A 140 -6.35 18.49 0.21
CA ALA A 140 -7.74 18.60 -0.26
C ALA A 140 -8.64 17.48 0.26
N LEU A 141 -8.06 16.44 0.85
CA LEU A 141 -8.84 15.27 1.25
C LEU A 141 -9.79 15.58 2.39
N ARG A 142 -11.04 15.16 2.22
CA ARG A 142 -12.08 15.25 3.25
C ARG A 142 -12.38 13.83 3.70
N SER A 143 -11.90 13.48 4.89
CA SER A 143 -12.06 12.14 5.43
C SER A 143 -12.04 12.22 6.94
N ASP A 144 -12.91 11.42 7.56
CA ASP A 144 -12.98 11.32 9.02
C ASP A 144 -12.07 10.22 9.55
N GLU A 145 -11.34 9.52 8.69
CA GLU A 145 -10.42 8.50 9.13
C GLU A 145 -9.33 9.07 10.01
N THR A 146 -8.98 8.33 11.04
CA THR A 146 -7.87 8.68 11.92
C THR A 146 -6.66 7.82 11.56
N VAL A 147 -5.58 8.48 11.24
CA VAL A 147 -4.33 7.81 10.87
C VAL A 147 -3.27 8.26 11.86
N THR A 148 -2.75 7.31 12.63
CA THR A 148 -1.82 7.61 13.72
C THR A 148 -0.50 6.91 13.45
N ARG A 149 0.58 7.67 13.48
CA ARG A 149 1.92 7.11 13.30
C ARG A 149 2.28 6.26 14.51
N ILE A 150 2.82 5.09 14.24
CA ILE A 150 3.24 4.16 15.29
C ILE A 150 4.64 4.47 15.79
#